data_64920e2f3b5dd8cd2c95f5d5a3a69c56
#
_entry.id   64920e2f3b5dd8cd2c95f5d5a3a69c56
#
_cell.length_a   1.000
_cell.length_b   1.000
_cell.length_c   1.000
_cell.angle_alpha   90.00
_cell.angle_beta   90.00
_cell.angle_gamma   90.00
#
_symmetry.space_group_name_H-M   'P 1'
#
loop_
_entity.id
_entity.type
_entity.pdbx_description
1 polymer ?
#
loop_
_entity_poly.entity_id
_entity_poly.type
_entity_poly.pdbx_seq_one_letter_code
_entity_poly.pdbx_strand_id
1 'polypeptide(L)'
;MNTILLGDCRDQMKTLGDESVHLTCTSPPYYNAKSYSTWPTYEEYLSFLYVTFKEVYRVTENGRMCCVNLSPVIQPRESRKHESRRLPITFDFFTIMKGLGWKYIDDIVWEKQEGASINRNGNFFQMRKPVAYKPNIVTETIFIFQKPIDGLIDKVIKQYSDDIVKQSLVEDGYERTNVWKFPPDTRSKHPAPYPTALSDRIIKYYSYKHD
;
A
#
# COMPACT_ATOMS: atom_id res chain seq x y z
N MET A 1 17.13 -17.31 -4.16
CA MET A 1 17.55 -17.25 -2.73
C MET A 1 16.87 -16.03 -2.11
N ASN A 2 16.15 -16.17 -1.01
CA ASN A 2 15.52 -15.03 -0.37
C ASN A 2 16.58 -14.20 0.37
N THR A 3 16.63 -12.90 0.12
CA THR A 3 17.59 -11.98 0.74
C THR A 3 16.87 -10.95 1.58
N ILE A 4 17.38 -10.67 2.78
CA ILE A 4 16.90 -9.62 3.66
C ILE A 4 17.95 -8.52 3.68
N LEU A 5 17.57 -7.32 3.25
CA LEU A 5 18.40 -6.11 3.33
C LEU A 5 18.02 -5.34 4.59
N LEU A 6 18.96 -5.20 5.52
CA LEU A 6 18.74 -4.50 6.79
C LEU A 6 19.14 -3.03 6.67
N GLY A 7 18.24 -2.11 7.02
CA GLY A 7 18.51 -0.68 7.02
C GLY A 7 17.35 0.16 6.48
N ASP A 8 17.62 1.44 6.25
CA ASP A 8 16.65 2.33 5.59
C ASP A 8 16.41 1.88 4.15
N CYS A 9 15.14 1.65 3.78
CA CYS A 9 14.80 1.16 2.46
C CYS A 9 15.31 2.07 1.34
N ARG A 10 15.40 3.39 1.58
CA ARG A 10 15.91 4.36 0.59
C ARG A 10 17.40 4.16 0.30
N ASP A 11 18.18 3.72 1.29
CA ASP A 11 19.59 3.40 1.12
C ASP A 11 19.78 1.99 0.56
N GLN A 12 18.98 1.03 1.03
CA GLN A 12 19.06 -0.34 0.54
C GLN A 12 18.66 -0.45 -0.93
N MET A 13 17.64 0.28 -1.37
CA MET A 13 17.25 0.28 -2.79
C MET A 13 18.33 0.83 -3.71
N LYS A 14 19.25 1.70 -3.25
CA LYS A 14 20.41 2.16 -4.04
C LYS A 14 21.37 1.03 -4.42
N THR A 15 21.36 -0.08 -3.67
CA THR A 15 22.17 -1.26 -3.98
C THR A 15 21.57 -2.16 -5.05
N LEU A 16 20.27 -1.93 -5.40
CA LEU A 16 19.58 -2.65 -6.44
C LEU A 16 19.78 -1.96 -7.79
N GLY A 17 19.92 -2.76 -8.84
CA GLY A 17 19.97 -2.26 -10.21
C GLY A 17 18.67 -1.59 -10.64
N ASP A 18 18.75 -0.73 -11.65
CA ASP A 18 17.58 -0.21 -12.31
C ASP A 18 16.80 -1.35 -12.96
N GLU A 19 15.48 -1.28 -12.91
CA GLU A 19 14.59 -2.24 -13.57
C GLU A 19 14.82 -3.72 -13.18
N SER A 20 15.20 -3.96 -11.91
CA SER A 20 15.54 -5.29 -11.38
C SER A 20 14.46 -5.92 -10.49
N VAL A 21 13.35 -5.20 -10.23
CA VAL A 21 12.26 -5.62 -9.33
C VAL A 21 10.97 -5.83 -10.12
N HIS A 22 10.37 -7.02 -10.00
CA HIS A 22 9.16 -7.38 -10.73
C HIS A 22 7.87 -6.98 -9.98
N LEU A 23 7.88 -7.02 -8.66
CA LEU A 23 6.74 -6.61 -7.83
C LEU A 23 7.19 -5.90 -6.57
N THR A 24 6.58 -4.76 -6.29
CA THR A 24 6.61 -4.16 -4.96
C THR A 24 5.26 -4.38 -4.28
N CYS A 25 5.28 -5.00 -3.09
CA CYS A 25 4.11 -5.15 -2.22
C CYS A 25 4.46 -4.60 -0.85
N THR A 26 3.83 -3.49 -0.44
CA THR A 26 4.18 -2.80 0.80
C THR A 26 3.02 -2.04 1.42
N SER A 27 3.17 -1.74 2.71
CA SER A 27 2.39 -0.75 3.45
C SER A 27 3.39 0.19 4.13
N PRO A 28 3.64 1.38 3.58
CA PRO A 28 4.58 2.31 4.20
C PRO A 28 4.08 2.75 5.58
N PRO A 29 4.96 3.23 6.47
CA PRO A 29 4.53 3.78 7.74
C PRO A 29 3.53 4.92 7.50
N TYR A 30 2.45 4.97 8.31
CA TYR A 30 1.47 6.05 8.24
C TYR A 30 1.87 7.21 9.13
N TYR A 31 1.58 8.44 8.70
CA TYR A 31 1.95 9.65 9.40
C TYR A 31 1.61 9.60 10.89
N ASN A 32 2.63 9.61 11.74
CA ASN A 32 2.55 9.62 13.21
C ASN A 32 1.54 8.61 13.81
N ALA A 33 1.26 7.51 13.10
CA ALA A 33 0.30 6.50 13.55
C ALA A 33 0.89 5.54 14.60
N LYS A 34 2.21 5.40 14.62
CA LYS A 34 2.95 4.52 15.54
C LYS A 34 4.25 5.17 15.99
N SER A 35 4.74 4.79 17.17
CA SER A 35 5.92 5.37 17.80
C SER A 35 7.23 5.13 17.05
N TYR A 36 7.29 4.12 16.17
CA TYR A 36 8.50 3.79 15.42
C TYR A 36 8.74 4.70 14.20
N SER A 37 7.76 5.55 13.85
CA SER A 37 7.87 6.43 12.69
C SER A 37 7.11 7.73 12.95
N THR A 38 7.85 8.81 13.11
CA THR A 38 7.31 10.15 13.41
C THR A 38 7.92 11.18 12.49
N TRP A 39 7.11 12.13 12.05
CA TRP A 39 7.54 13.27 11.25
C TRP A 39 7.06 14.57 11.91
N PRO A 40 7.88 15.61 11.92
CA PRO A 40 7.51 16.91 12.46
C PRO A 40 6.30 17.52 11.76
N THR A 41 6.24 17.41 10.42
CA THR A 41 5.16 17.95 9.60
C THR A 41 4.60 16.91 8.64
N TYR A 42 3.39 17.14 8.16
CA TYR A 42 2.77 16.28 7.16
C TYR A 42 3.49 16.38 5.81
N GLU A 43 4.00 17.55 5.47
CA GLU A 43 4.77 17.82 4.26
C GLU A 43 6.10 17.02 4.24
N GLU A 44 6.77 16.89 5.37
CA GLU A 44 7.97 16.06 5.50
C GLU A 44 7.64 14.57 5.30
N TYR A 45 6.50 14.12 5.82
CA TYR A 45 6.02 12.77 5.55
C TYR A 45 5.73 12.54 4.06
N LEU A 46 5.07 13.48 3.38
CA LEU A 46 4.82 13.37 1.94
C LEU A 46 6.13 13.39 1.15
N SER A 47 7.10 14.19 1.55
CA SER A 47 8.45 14.21 0.98
C SER A 47 9.17 12.88 1.15
N PHE A 48 9.04 12.25 2.33
CA PHE A 48 9.55 10.90 2.57
C PHE A 48 8.93 9.89 1.61
N LEU A 49 7.60 9.91 1.42
CA LEU A 49 6.92 9.02 0.47
C LEU A 49 7.41 9.26 -0.96
N TYR A 50 7.52 10.54 -1.38
CA TYR A 50 8.01 10.88 -2.71
C TYR A 50 9.41 10.31 -2.97
N VAL A 51 10.36 10.54 -2.07
CA VAL A 51 11.75 10.05 -2.21
C VAL A 51 11.79 8.52 -2.25
N THR A 52 11.03 7.87 -1.37
CA THR A 52 10.97 6.40 -1.30
C THR A 52 10.40 5.82 -2.59
N PHE A 53 9.26 6.31 -3.06
CA PHE A 53 8.60 5.75 -4.25
C PHE A 53 9.22 6.19 -5.57
N LYS A 54 10.06 7.22 -5.58
CA LYS A 54 10.96 7.53 -6.69
C LYS A 54 12.01 6.42 -6.88
N GLU A 55 12.59 5.92 -5.78
CA GLU A 55 13.52 4.79 -5.84
C GLU A 55 12.79 3.48 -6.22
N VAL A 56 11.59 3.24 -5.67
CA VAL A 56 10.75 2.11 -6.11
C VAL A 56 10.48 2.17 -7.62
N TYR A 57 10.21 3.35 -8.16
CA TYR A 57 10.03 3.52 -9.62
C TYR A 57 11.30 3.17 -10.40
N ARG A 58 12.46 3.61 -9.94
CA ARG A 58 13.75 3.33 -10.59
C ARG A 58 14.01 1.82 -10.65
N VAL A 59 13.87 1.13 -9.52
CA VAL A 59 14.20 -0.31 -9.44
C VAL A 59 13.15 -1.22 -10.07
N THR A 60 11.91 -0.76 -10.24
CA THR A 60 10.85 -1.57 -10.84
C THR A 60 11.05 -1.69 -12.35
N GLU A 61 10.96 -2.90 -12.89
CA GLU A 61 11.00 -3.17 -14.33
C GLU A 61 9.77 -2.58 -15.05
N ASN A 62 9.95 -2.13 -16.29
CA ASN A 62 8.87 -1.57 -17.10
C ASN A 62 7.73 -2.59 -17.30
N GLY A 63 6.49 -2.16 -17.14
CA GLY A 63 5.32 -3.02 -17.20
C GLY A 63 4.98 -3.76 -15.90
N ARG A 64 5.83 -3.68 -14.88
CA ARG A 64 5.65 -4.36 -13.60
C ARG A 64 4.85 -3.54 -12.58
N MET A 65 4.41 -4.20 -11.52
CA MET A 65 3.43 -3.67 -10.59
C MET A 65 4.03 -3.20 -9.27
N CYS A 66 3.38 -2.17 -8.72
CA CYS A 66 3.61 -1.67 -7.37
C CYS A 66 2.27 -1.62 -6.63
N CYS A 67 2.11 -2.49 -5.63
CA CYS A 67 0.91 -2.63 -4.81
C CYS A 67 1.16 -2.00 -3.44
N VAL A 68 0.41 -0.93 -3.11
CA VAL A 68 0.65 -0.15 -1.90
C VAL A 68 -0.61 -0.01 -1.07
N ASN A 69 -0.58 -0.56 0.14
CA ASN A 69 -1.67 -0.46 1.08
C ASN A 69 -1.56 0.81 1.93
N LEU A 70 -2.61 1.61 1.96
CA LEU A 70 -2.69 2.86 2.72
C LEU A 70 -4.09 3.09 3.31
N SER A 71 -4.14 3.92 4.34
CA SER A 71 -5.39 4.37 4.96
C SER A 71 -5.24 5.79 5.48
N PRO A 72 -6.31 6.58 5.47
CA PRO A 72 -6.35 7.86 6.14
C PRO A 72 -6.04 7.73 7.64
N VAL A 73 -5.38 8.71 8.21
CA VAL A 73 -5.02 8.77 9.63
C VAL A 73 -5.74 9.93 10.30
N ILE A 74 -6.18 9.73 11.54
CA ILE A 74 -6.72 10.82 12.36
C ILE A 74 -5.55 11.57 13.00
N GLN A 75 -5.45 12.85 12.70
CA GLN A 75 -4.62 13.78 13.45
C GLN A 75 -5.44 14.25 14.67
N PRO A 76 -4.98 13.93 15.90
CA PRO A 76 -5.63 14.41 17.11
C PRO A 76 -5.66 15.94 17.15
N ARG A 77 -6.63 16.50 17.87
CA ARG A 77 -6.63 17.92 18.15
C ARG A 77 -5.47 18.30 19.08
N GLU A 78 -4.79 19.37 18.79
CA GLU A 78 -3.69 19.89 19.61
C GLU A 78 -4.20 20.52 20.91
N SER A 79 -5.38 21.11 20.90
CA SER A 79 -6.02 21.72 22.06
C SER A 79 -7.55 21.68 21.94
N ARG A 80 -8.26 22.12 22.99
CA ARG A 80 -9.73 22.23 22.98
C ARG A 80 -10.27 23.21 21.93
N LYS A 81 -9.43 24.08 21.39
CA LYS A 81 -9.79 25.07 20.36
C LYS A 81 -9.60 24.54 18.92
N HIS A 82 -8.96 23.39 18.77
CA HIS A 82 -8.71 22.78 17.47
C HIS A 82 -9.57 21.54 17.27
N GLU A 83 -9.94 21.26 16.05
CA GLU A 83 -10.62 20.02 15.70
C GLU A 83 -9.63 18.93 15.36
N SER A 84 -9.99 17.67 15.67
CA SER A 84 -9.32 16.53 15.07
C SER A 84 -9.70 16.45 13.59
N ARG A 85 -8.72 16.21 12.74
CA ARG A 85 -8.95 16.07 11.29
C ARG A 85 -8.45 14.73 10.78
N ARG A 86 -9.00 14.30 9.67
CA ARG A 86 -8.53 13.11 8.97
C ARG A 86 -7.64 13.56 7.83
N LEU A 87 -6.39 13.08 7.84
CA LEU A 87 -5.43 13.38 6.78
C LEU A 87 -5.70 12.49 5.57
N PRO A 88 -5.77 13.05 4.35
CA PRO A 88 -6.14 12.33 3.13
C PRO A 88 -4.93 11.62 2.49
N ILE A 89 -4.16 10.87 3.28
CA ILE A 89 -2.89 10.24 2.86
C ILE A 89 -3.06 9.45 1.56
N THR A 90 -4.17 8.76 1.38
CA THR A 90 -4.43 7.95 0.18
C THR A 90 -4.48 8.81 -1.09
N PHE A 91 -5.11 9.98 -1.03
CA PHE A 91 -5.25 10.88 -2.18
C PHE A 91 -3.95 11.63 -2.47
N ASP A 92 -3.24 12.07 -1.42
CA ASP A 92 -1.95 12.73 -1.58
C ASP A 92 -0.90 11.76 -2.13
N PHE A 93 -0.89 10.53 -1.63
CA PHE A 93 -0.04 9.46 -2.16
C PHE A 93 -0.35 9.14 -3.63
N PHE A 94 -1.62 9.05 -3.99
CA PHE A 94 -2.02 8.86 -5.38
C PHE A 94 -1.47 9.97 -6.29
N THR A 95 -1.51 11.22 -5.83
CA THR A 95 -0.96 12.37 -6.56
C THR A 95 0.56 12.26 -6.71
N ILE A 96 1.27 11.83 -5.65
CA ILE A 96 2.71 11.56 -5.69
C ILE A 96 3.03 10.51 -6.75
N MET A 97 2.34 9.38 -6.73
CA MET A 97 2.58 8.27 -7.66
C MET A 97 2.37 8.70 -9.12
N LYS A 98 1.29 9.43 -9.40
CA LYS A 98 1.07 9.99 -10.72
C LYS A 98 2.17 10.97 -11.14
N GLY A 99 2.62 11.82 -10.24
CA GLY A 99 3.70 12.77 -10.49
C GLY A 99 5.04 12.09 -10.77
N LEU A 100 5.27 10.89 -10.21
CA LEU A 100 6.44 10.05 -10.49
C LEU A 100 6.35 9.27 -11.81
N GLY A 101 5.21 9.31 -12.50
CA GLY A 101 5.02 8.65 -13.79
C GLY A 101 4.37 7.27 -13.71
N TRP A 102 3.90 6.83 -12.54
CA TRP A 102 3.15 5.58 -12.41
C TRP A 102 1.80 5.65 -13.10
N LYS A 103 1.43 4.58 -13.79
CA LYS A 103 0.09 4.38 -14.34
C LYS A 103 -0.80 3.73 -13.27
N TYR A 104 -1.93 4.36 -12.95
CA TYR A 104 -2.95 3.74 -12.11
C TYR A 104 -3.66 2.63 -12.90
N ILE A 105 -3.77 1.46 -12.30
CA ILE A 105 -4.46 0.30 -12.88
C ILE A 105 -5.79 0.08 -12.17
N ASP A 106 -5.76 -0.04 -10.83
CA ASP A 106 -6.95 -0.34 -10.03
C ASP A 106 -6.71 -0.02 -8.55
N ASP A 107 -7.76 -0.17 -7.75
CA ASP A 107 -7.67 -0.18 -6.30
C ASP A 107 -8.50 -1.32 -5.70
N ILE A 108 -7.97 -1.88 -4.63
CA ILE A 108 -8.60 -2.93 -3.84
C ILE A 108 -8.93 -2.37 -2.47
N VAL A 109 -10.15 -2.57 -2.03
CA VAL A 109 -10.61 -2.20 -0.69
C VAL A 109 -10.41 -3.40 0.23
N TRP A 110 -9.45 -3.31 1.13
CA TRP A 110 -9.31 -4.29 2.20
C TRP A 110 -10.27 -3.93 3.34
N GLU A 111 -11.34 -4.71 3.48
CA GLU A 111 -12.32 -4.59 4.55
C GLU A 111 -11.86 -5.34 5.81
N LYS A 112 -11.90 -4.64 6.95
CA LYS A 112 -11.54 -5.15 8.28
C LYS A 112 -12.75 -5.15 9.20
N GLN A 113 -12.65 -5.91 10.28
CA GLN A 113 -13.65 -5.80 11.35
C GLN A 113 -13.62 -4.43 12.03
N GLU A 114 -14.77 -3.95 12.46
CA GLU A 114 -14.86 -2.73 13.26
C GLU A 114 -14.00 -2.85 14.53
N GLY A 115 -13.34 -1.77 14.92
CA GLY A 115 -12.42 -1.77 16.08
C GLY A 115 -11.02 -2.28 15.81
N ALA A 116 -10.73 -2.81 14.63
CA ALA A 116 -9.39 -3.33 14.28
C ALA A 116 -8.26 -2.28 14.36
N SER A 117 -8.58 -0.99 14.39
CA SER A 117 -7.59 0.09 14.51
C SER A 117 -8.14 1.29 15.27
N ILE A 118 -7.57 1.56 16.43
CA ILE A 118 -7.95 2.69 17.30
C ILE A 118 -7.72 4.04 16.62
N ASN A 119 -6.62 4.20 15.89
CA ASN A 119 -6.24 5.47 15.25
C ASN A 119 -7.11 5.87 14.06
N ARG A 120 -8.09 5.05 13.70
CA ARG A 120 -9.01 5.29 12.58
C ARG A 120 -10.45 5.44 13.04
N ASN A 121 -10.72 5.13 14.29
CA ASN A 121 -12.05 5.28 14.85
C ASN A 121 -12.35 6.76 15.10
N GLY A 122 -13.48 7.21 14.61
CA GLY A 122 -14.03 8.51 15.01
C GLY A 122 -14.23 8.55 16.53
N ASN A 123 -14.04 9.72 17.12
CA ASN A 123 -14.24 9.84 18.55
C ASN A 123 -15.71 9.59 18.89
N PHE A 124 -15.95 8.77 19.90
CA PHE A 124 -17.26 8.43 20.43
C PHE A 124 -18.20 9.66 20.70
N PHE A 125 -17.61 10.84 20.93
CA PHE A 125 -18.34 12.07 21.22
C PHE A 125 -18.81 12.89 20.01
N GLN A 126 -18.51 12.51 18.79
CA GLN A 126 -19.02 13.21 17.59
C GLN A 126 -20.43 12.84 17.22
N MET A 127 -20.89 11.88 17.82
CA MET A 127 -22.20 11.43 18.18
C MET A 127 -23.35 12.01 17.38
N ARG A 128 -23.77 11.26 16.37
CA ARG A 128 -25.16 11.31 15.91
C ARG A 128 -25.71 12.71 15.60
N LYS A 129 -24.84 13.75 15.60
CA LYS A 129 -25.20 15.09 15.20
C LYS A 129 -24.93 15.26 13.71
N PRO A 130 -25.90 15.78 12.94
CA PRO A 130 -25.64 16.20 11.56
C PRO A 130 -24.42 17.12 11.49
N VAL A 131 -23.68 17.06 10.38
CA VAL A 131 -22.47 17.84 10.12
C VAL A 131 -21.22 17.39 10.93
N ALA A 132 -21.40 16.86 12.13
CA ALA A 132 -20.31 16.35 12.99
C ALA A 132 -20.06 14.84 12.82
N TYR A 133 -20.75 14.17 11.91
CA TYR A 133 -20.61 12.73 11.68
C TYR A 133 -19.24 12.41 11.07
N LYS A 134 -18.50 11.53 11.72
CA LYS A 134 -17.23 10.95 11.23
C LYS A 134 -17.31 9.43 11.39
N PRO A 135 -17.45 8.67 10.31
CA PRO A 135 -17.56 7.21 10.39
C PRO A 135 -16.26 6.57 10.87
N ASN A 136 -16.36 5.41 11.50
CA ASN A 136 -15.20 4.57 11.73
C ASN A 136 -14.70 4.03 10.39
N ILE A 137 -13.38 4.11 10.16
CA ILE A 137 -12.77 3.54 8.97
C ILE A 137 -12.50 2.06 9.23
N VAL A 138 -13.23 1.23 8.54
CA VAL A 138 -13.07 -0.23 8.55
C VAL A 138 -12.34 -0.76 7.31
N THR A 139 -11.89 0.14 6.43
CA THR A 139 -11.24 -0.22 5.18
C THR A 139 -9.84 0.37 5.06
N GLU A 140 -8.99 -0.29 4.28
CA GLU A 140 -7.76 0.28 3.73
C GLU A 140 -7.79 0.16 2.22
N THR A 141 -7.08 1.04 1.52
CA THR A 141 -6.97 1.00 0.07
C THR A 141 -5.63 0.42 -0.34
N ILE A 142 -5.66 -0.61 -1.17
CA ILE A 142 -4.47 -1.15 -1.82
C ILE A 142 -4.48 -0.63 -3.24
N PHE A 143 -3.65 0.34 -3.53
CA PHE A 143 -3.46 0.86 -4.87
C PHE A 143 -2.60 -0.07 -5.70
N ILE A 144 -3.02 -0.28 -6.94
CA ILE A 144 -2.29 -1.05 -7.95
C ILE A 144 -1.79 -0.09 -9.01
N PHE A 145 -0.48 0.11 -9.03
CA PHE A 145 0.18 0.91 -10.02
C PHE A 145 1.05 0.04 -10.92
N GLN A 146 1.22 0.48 -12.17
CA GLN A 146 2.11 -0.14 -13.14
C GLN A 146 3.17 0.86 -13.59
N LYS A 147 4.43 0.44 -13.64
CA LYS A 147 5.43 1.22 -14.36
C LYS A 147 5.13 1.15 -15.85
N PRO A 148 5.04 2.28 -16.58
CA PRO A 148 4.68 2.29 -17.98
C PRO A 148 5.57 1.38 -18.84
N ILE A 149 4.97 0.81 -19.88
CA ILE A 149 5.67 0.06 -20.93
C ILE A 149 5.13 0.53 -22.28
N ASP A 150 6.00 0.55 -23.28
CA ASP A 150 5.60 0.83 -24.65
C ASP A 150 4.78 -0.33 -25.23
N GLY A 151 3.50 -0.05 -25.49
CA GLY A 151 2.54 -1.02 -26.00
C GLY A 151 1.69 -1.70 -24.94
N LEU A 152 1.31 -2.95 -25.18
CA LEU A 152 0.38 -3.70 -24.33
C LEU A 152 1.11 -4.52 -23.28
N ILE A 153 0.43 -4.82 -22.19
CA ILE A 153 0.93 -5.68 -21.10
C ILE A 153 1.30 -7.10 -21.56
N ASP A 154 0.74 -7.55 -22.68
CA ASP A 154 1.09 -8.83 -23.27
C ASP A 154 2.58 -8.95 -23.64
N LYS A 155 3.30 -7.84 -23.79
CA LYS A 155 4.76 -7.84 -23.93
C LYS A 155 5.45 -8.40 -22.69
N VAL A 156 4.95 -8.13 -21.50
CA VAL A 156 5.45 -8.72 -20.26
C VAL A 156 5.10 -10.20 -20.20
N ILE A 157 3.86 -10.56 -20.56
CA ILE A 157 3.41 -11.97 -20.57
C ILE A 157 4.27 -12.81 -21.50
N LYS A 158 4.61 -12.31 -22.68
CA LYS A 158 5.42 -13.00 -23.69
C LYS A 158 6.91 -13.20 -23.30
N GLN A 159 7.36 -12.60 -22.21
CA GLN A 159 8.69 -12.86 -21.65
C GLN A 159 8.79 -14.24 -20.96
N TYR A 160 7.63 -14.82 -20.60
CA TYR A 160 7.54 -16.11 -19.91
C TYR A 160 7.19 -17.23 -20.88
N SER A 161 7.69 -18.44 -20.57
CA SER A 161 7.26 -19.64 -21.27
C SER A 161 5.77 -19.94 -20.93
N ASP A 162 5.10 -20.63 -21.86
CA ASP A 162 3.71 -21.04 -21.65
C ASP A 162 3.52 -21.84 -20.35
N ASP A 163 4.52 -22.66 -19.99
CA ASP A 163 4.50 -23.42 -18.74
C ASP A 163 4.51 -22.54 -17.51
N ILE A 164 5.32 -21.47 -17.48
CA ILE A 164 5.35 -20.50 -16.37
C ILE A 164 4.02 -19.75 -16.29
N VAL A 165 3.51 -19.29 -17.44
CA VAL A 165 2.20 -18.63 -17.50
C VAL A 165 1.12 -19.53 -16.92
N LYS A 166 1.06 -20.79 -17.38
CA LYS A 166 0.08 -21.78 -16.91
C LYS A 166 0.20 -22.05 -15.41
N GLN A 167 1.43 -22.21 -14.90
CA GLN A 167 1.66 -22.45 -13.48
C GLN A 167 1.37 -21.24 -12.59
N SER A 168 1.25 -20.04 -13.17
CA SER A 168 0.96 -18.80 -12.47
C SER A 168 -0.53 -18.45 -12.47
N LEU A 169 -1.36 -19.22 -13.16
CA LEU A 169 -2.80 -19.01 -13.16
C LEU A 169 -3.40 -19.23 -11.77
N VAL A 170 -4.30 -18.34 -11.39
CA VAL A 170 -5.09 -18.49 -10.16
C VAL A 170 -6.39 -19.19 -10.51
N GLU A 171 -6.40 -20.52 -10.43
CA GLU A 171 -7.55 -21.36 -10.80
C GLU A 171 -8.58 -21.42 -9.67
N ASP A 172 -8.12 -21.70 -8.44
CA ASP A 172 -8.96 -21.85 -7.26
C ASP A 172 -8.97 -20.60 -6.38
N GLY A 173 -10.16 -20.24 -5.88
CA GLY A 173 -10.31 -19.10 -4.96
C GLY A 173 -10.06 -17.74 -5.61
N TYR A 174 -10.25 -17.64 -6.94
CA TYR A 174 -10.13 -16.37 -7.65
C TYR A 174 -11.15 -15.35 -7.15
N GLU A 175 -10.66 -14.25 -6.60
CA GLU A 175 -11.52 -13.14 -6.15
C GLU A 175 -11.92 -12.26 -7.35
N ARG A 176 -13.22 -12.09 -7.53
CA ARG A 176 -13.79 -11.34 -8.66
C ARG A 176 -14.11 -9.90 -8.35
N THR A 177 -14.08 -9.54 -7.06
CA THR A 177 -14.43 -8.22 -6.58
C THR A 177 -13.20 -7.50 -6.05
N ASN A 178 -13.22 -6.19 -6.08
CA ASN A 178 -12.16 -5.39 -5.47
C ASN A 178 -12.37 -5.17 -3.96
N VAL A 179 -13.34 -5.81 -3.31
CA VAL A 179 -13.52 -5.76 -1.86
C VAL A 179 -13.02 -7.07 -1.25
N TRP A 180 -11.85 -7.00 -0.61
CA TRP A 180 -11.21 -8.16 0.00
C TRP A 180 -11.38 -8.16 1.50
N LYS A 181 -11.82 -9.29 2.06
CA LYS A 181 -12.06 -9.46 3.50
C LYS A 181 -10.98 -10.32 4.11
N PHE A 182 -10.08 -9.70 4.85
CA PHE A 182 -9.05 -10.39 5.63
C PHE A 182 -9.06 -9.87 7.06
N PRO A 183 -9.08 -10.77 8.06
CA PRO A 183 -8.90 -10.35 9.45
C PRO A 183 -7.48 -9.79 9.62
N PRO A 184 -7.29 -8.81 10.53
CA PRO A 184 -5.95 -8.37 10.90
C PRO A 184 -5.19 -9.53 11.55
N ASP A 185 -3.86 -9.59 11.33
CA ASP A 185 -3.02 -10.56 12.02
C ASP A 185 -2.85 -10.15 13.48
N THR A 186 -3.32 -10.99 14.40
CA THR A 186 -3.22 -10.77 15.84
C THR A 186 -2.08 -11.55 16.50
N ARG A 187 -1.38 -12.41 15.75
CA ARG A 187 -0.31 -13.29 16.25
C ARG A 187 1.07 -12.67 16.17
N SER A 188 1.24 -11.66 15.31
CA SER A 188 2.51 -10.96 15.15
C SER A 188 2.82 -10.07 16.36
N LYS A 189 4.09 -10.00 16.75
CA LYS A 189 4.59 -9.04 17.75
C LYS A 189 4.73 -7.62 17.17
N HIS A 190 4.62 -7.47 15.86
CA HIS A 190 4.70 -6.17 15.19
C HIS A 190 3.46 -5.33 15.52
N PRO A 191 3.59 -4.04 15.87
CA PRO A 191 2.47 -3.19 16.30
C PRO A 191 1.45 -2.87 15.19
N ALA A 192 1.77 -3.16 13.93
CA ALA A 192 0.89 -3.02 12.78
C ALA A 192 1.18 -4.15 11.77
N PRO A 193 0.79 -5.39 12.07
CA PRO A 193 1.09 -6.52 11.20
C PRO A 193 0.26 -6.47 9.92
N TYR A 194 0.89 -6.89 8.83
CA TYR A 194 0.25 -7.08 7.53
C TYR A 194 -0.15 -8.57 7.40
N PRO A 195 -1.41 -8.90 7.10
CA PRO A 195 -1.82 -10.30 7.02
C PRO A 195 -1.09 -11.03 5.90
N THR A 196 -0.45 -12.16 6.22
CA THR A 196 0.25 -13.00 5.24
C THR A 196 -0.67 -13.41 4.08
N ALA A 197 -1.92 -13.79 4.39
CA ALA A 197 -2.87 -14.17 3.36
C ALA A 197 -3.20 -13.04 2.36
N LEU A 198 -3.09 -11.78 2.80
CA LEU A 198 -3.28 -10.61 1.92
C LEU A 198 -2.08 -10.44 1.00
N SER A 199 -0.83 -10.51 1.54
CA SER A 199 0.38 -10.45 0.73
C SER A 199 0.48 -11.62 -0.25
N ASP A 200 0.14 -12.84 0.17
CA ASP A 200 0.11 -14.02 -0.68
C ASP A 200 -0.83 -13.84 -1.87
N ARG A 201 -2.01 -13.26 -1.64
CA ARG A 201 -2.96 -12.98 -2.72
C ARG A 201 -2.42 -11.92 -3.68
N ILE A 202 -1.82 -10.84 -3.18
CA ILE A 202 -1.22 -9.80 -4.01
C ILE A 202 -0.11 -10.40 -4.89
N ILE A 203 0.79 -11.19 -4.30
CA ILE A 203 1.87 -11.83 -5.04
C ILE A 203 1.32 -12.74 -6.14
N LYS A 204 0.34 -13.59 -5.82
CA LYS A 204 -0.28 -14.49 -6.80
C LYS A 204 -0.98 -13.77 -7.95
N TYR A 205 -1.52 -12.57 -7.73
CA TYR A 205 -2.30 -11.86 -8.74
C TYR A 205 -1.46 -10.91 -9.59
N TYR A 206 -0.28 -10.49 -9.10
CA TYR A 206 0.51 -9.42 -9.71
C TYR A 206 1.96 -9.80 -10.02
N SER A 207 2.33 -11.09 -9.87
CA SER A 207 3.63 -11.62 -10.29
C SER A 207 3.51 -13.03 -10.87
N TYR A 208 4.52 -13.42 -11.62
CA TYR A 208 4.63 -14.77 -12.15
C TYR A 208 5.46 -15.65 -11.20
N LYS A 209 5.31 -16.97 -11.37
CA LYS A 209 6.16 -17.94 -10.69
C LYS A 209 7.62 -17.71 -11.10
N HIS A 210 8.51 -17.62 -10.13
CA HIS A 210 9.93 -17.32 -10.29
C HIS A 210 10.31 -15.85 -10.50
N ASP A 211 9.37 -14.91 -10.37
CA ASP A 211 9.67 -13.47 -10.26
C ASP A 211 10.43 -13.11 -9.00
#